data_7af90b5c89100d44c73de59e584af2d8
#
_entry.id   7af90b5c89100d44c73de59e584af2d8
#
_cell.length_a   1.000
_cell.length_b   1.000
_cell.length_c   1.000
_cell.angle_alpha   90.00
_cell.angle_beta   90.00
_cell.angle_gamma   90.00
#
_symmetry.space_group_name_H-M   'P 1'
#
loop_
_entity.id
_entity.type
_entity.pdbx_description
1 polymer ?
#
loop_
_entity_poly.entity_id
_entity_poly.type
_entity_poly.pdbx_seq_one_letter_code
_entity_poly.pdbx_strand_id
1 'polypeptide(L)'
;MKQLSCIFAMVGLAVWSPLAQAEGGRGPDLTIVTDAEQSRNMEREKERGREANAKQNHSPVAGKSARESLEMLRQGNQRFIDNKMTAPRRDDKTRSELASSQRPFAIVLSCSDSRVPPEVLFDQGLGDVFVVRTAGHVLDPGPVASIEYALEHLGARLIVVMGHESCGAVKAALTTPAGKSAGSIDLDRLVAKIKPYLSSIKPMSSDKLLRGPVKANTAGVARELVKRSAIVREKLQHQEISLVTAIYGLSTGQVEFNMWDLDYSGQAEVDNVPVIEAVPVGPKRRRGMAAGH
;
A
#
# COMPACT_ATOMS: atom_id res chain seq x y z
N MET A 1 -15.24 -51.05 -42.37
CA MET A 1 -15.57 -50.67 -43.75
C MET A 1 -15.10 -49.20 -43.96
N LYS A 2 -14.17 -49.09 -44.91
CA LYS A 2 -13.83 -47.95 -45.79
C LYS A 2 -13.29 -46.71 -45.11
N GLN A 3 -11.99 -46.42 -45.16
CA GLN A 3 -11.15 -45.91 -46.28
C GLN A 3 -11.61 -44.50 -46.67
N LEU A 4 -10.80 -43.50 -46.93
CA LEU A 4 -9.43 -43.33 -47.44
C LEU A 4 -9.14 -41.81 -47.37
N SER A 5 -7.95 -41.40 -47.06
CA SER A 5 -6.89 -40.93 -48.02
C SER A 5 -7.11 -39.49 -48.51
N CYS A 6 -6.21 -38.62 -48.64
CA CYS A 6 -4.84 -38.47 -49.08
C CYS A 6 -4.52 -36.97 -49.09
N ILE A 7 -3.40 -36.52 -48.58
CA ILE A 7 -2.20 -36.03 -49.26
C ILE A 7 -2.43 -34.86 -50.25
N PHE A 8 -1.77 -33.71 -49.99
CA PHE A 8 -0.78 -33.17 -50.95
C PHE A 8 0.13 -32.12 -50.31
N ALA A 9 1.39 -32.42 -50.32
CA ALA A 9 2.47 -31.48 -50.07
C ALA A 9 2.66 -30.59 -51.29
N MET A 10 2.87 -29.31 -51.11
CA MET A 10 3.52 -28.47 -52.12
C MET A 10 4.70 -27.75 -51.49
N VAL A 11 5.86 -28.19 -51.99
CA VAL A 11 7.16 -27.54 -51.84
C VAL A 11 7.17 -26.32 -52.74
N GLY A 12 7.21 -25.13 -52.16
CA GLY A 12 7.46 -23.89 -52.90
C GLY A 12 8.93 -23.51 -52.81
N LEU A 13 9.69 -23.76 -53.84
CA LEU A 13 11.04 -23.23 -54.05
C LEU A 13 10.97 -21.72 -54.18
N ALA A 14 11.49 -21.00 -53.17
CA ALA A 14 11.75 -19.56 -53.28
C ALA A 14 13.14 -19.39 -53.92
N VAL A 15 13.13 -18.80 -55.07
CA VAL A 15 14.30 -18.41 -55.87
C VAL A 15 15.02 -17.27 -55.17
N TRP A 16 16.27 -17.47 -54.89
CA TRP A 16 17.17 -16.48 -54.32
C TRP A 16 17.66 -15.54 -55.45
N SER A 17 17.31 -14.26 -55.38
CA SER A 17 17.90 -13.19 -56.17
C SER A 17 18.92 -12.43 -55.29
N PRO A 18 20.19 -12.35 -55.71
CA PRO A 18 21.16 -11.47 -55.09
C PRO A 18 21.13 -10.10 -55.78
N LEU A 19 21.35 -9.06 -55.00
CA LEU A 19 21.70 -7.68 -55.32
C LEU A 19 20.68 -6.65 -54.79
N ALA A 20 20.91 -6.27 -53.56
CA ALA A 20 20.73 -4.88 -53.14
C ALA A 20 21.96 -4.47 -52.35
N GLN A 21 22.68 -3.51 -52.89
CA GLN A 21 23.89 -2.91 -52.33
C GLN A 21 23.58 -2.30 -50.98
N ALA A 22 24.45 -2.61 -50.04
CA ALA A 22 24.44 -1.99 -48.70
C ALA A 22 24.78 -0.51 -48.81
N GLU A 23 23.80 0.35 -48.60
CA GLU A 23 24.04 1.71 -48.11
C GLU A 23 24.37 1.65 -46.62
N GLY A 24 25.55 2.15 -46.28
CA GLY A 24 26.09 2.14 -44.90
C GLY A 24 25.24 2.96 -43.93
N GLY A 25 24.26 2.34 -43.35
CA GLY A 25 23.59 2.84 -42.14
C GLY A 25 24.53 2.60 -40.96
N ARG A 26 25.06 3.67 -40.35
CA ARG A 26 25.73 3.61 -39.07
C ARG A 26 24.73 3.00 -38.09
N GLY A 27 25.08 1.88 -37.48
CA GLY A 27 24.31 1.29 -36.38
C GLY A 27 24.19 2.29 -35.22
N PRO A 28 23.21 2.10 -34.33
CA PRO A 28 23.07 2.98 -33.18
C PRO A 28 24.39 3.01 -32.41
N ASP A 29 24.91 4.22 -32.22
CA ASP A 29 26.12 4.49 -31.45
C ASP A 29 25.84 4.08 -29.99
N LEU A 30 26.26 2.88 -29.62
CA LEU A 30 26.23 2.39 -28.26
C LEU A 30 27.36 3.09 -27.48
N THR A 31 27.14 4.35 -27.14
CA THR A 31 28.02 5.07 -26.26
C THR A 31 28.00 4.38 -24.90
N ILE A 32 29.08 3.70 -24.54
CA ILE A 32 29.27 3.12 -23.23
C ILE A 32 29.40 4.31 -22.26
N VAL A 33 28.32 4.59 -21.53
CA VAL A 33 28.31 5.61 -20.49
C VAL A 33 29.21 5.10 -19.36
N THR A 34 30.25 5.84 -19.03
CA THR A 34 31.18 5.47 -17.96
C THR A 34 30.50 5.57 -16.59
N ASP A 35 30.96 4.76 -15.60
CA ASP A 35 30.44 4.80 -14.23
C ASP A 35 30.47 6.22 -13.62
N ALA A 36 31.44 7.02 -14.02
CA ALA A 36 31.55 8.43 -13.60
C ALA A 36 30.49 9.33 -14.26
N GLU A 37 30.03 9.02 -15.46
CA GLU A 37 28.93 9.74 -16.13
C GLU A 37 27.57 9.30 -15.61
N GLN A 38 27.41 8.02 -15.28
CA GLN A 38 26.21 7.53 -14.60
C GLN A 38 26.05 8.15 -13.21
N SER A 39 27.12 8.24 -12.45
CA SER A 39 27.09 8.89 -11.13
C SER A 39 26.74 10.38 -11.24
N ARG A 40 27.31 11.11 -12.20
CA ARG A 40 26.98 12.52 -12.46
C ARG A 40 25.56 12.72 -12.95
N ASN A 41 25.05 11.81 -13.75
CA ASN A 41 23.66 11.87 -14.21
C ASN A 41 22.67 11.62 -13.06
N MET A 42 22.96 10.66 -12.18
CA MET A 42 22.16 10.41 -10.98
C MET A 42 22.16 11.61 -10.01
N GLU A 43 23.30 12.29 -9.84
CA GLU A 43 23.35 13.50 -9.02
C GLU A 43 22.57 14.66 -9.63
N ARG A 44 22.67 14.87 -10.94
CA ARG A 44 21.86 15.86 -11.67
C ARG A 44 20.37 15.57 -11.63
N GLU A 45 19.97 14.30 -11.72
CA GLU A 45 18.56 13.90 -11.56
C GLU A 45 18.08 14.13 -10.12
N LYS A 46 18.88 13.84 -9.11
CA LYS A 46 18.58 14.16 -7.71
C LYS A 46 18.44 15.66 -7.49
N GLU A 47 19.30 16.45 -8.10
CA GLU A 47 19.28 17.92 -7.97
C GLU A 47 18.08 18.53 -8.71
N ARG A 48 17.79 18.07 -9.93
CA ARG A 48 16.56 18.44 -10.67
C ARG A 48 15.29 18.01 -9.93
N GLY A 49 15.29 16.84 -9.30
CA GLY A 49 14.20 16.37 -8.44
C GLY A 49 14.00 17.27 -7.22
N ARG A 50 15.08 17.76 -6.59
CA ARG A 50 15.03 18.73 -5.47
C ARG A 50 14.52 20.09 -5.91
N GLU A 51 14.99 20.61 -7.04
CA GLU A 51 14.54 21.90 -7.60
C GLU A 51 13.07 21.84 -8.09
N ALA A 52 12.66 20.75 -8.73
CA ALA A 52 11.26 20.53 -9.12
C ALA A 52 10.35 20.47 -7.89
N ASN A 53 10.80 19.85 -6.81
CA ASN A 53 10.06 19.76 -5.54
C ASN A 53 9.95 21.14 -4.86
N ALA A 54 10.97 21.99 -4.95
CA ALA A 54 10.95 23.35 -4.37
C ALA A 54 9.98 24.30 -5.12
N LYS A 55 9.81 24.15 -6.43
CA LYS A 55 8.93 25.00 -7.27
C LYS A 55 7.45 24.65 -7.23
N GLN A 56 7.09 23.47 -6.67
CA GLN A 56 5.72 22.95 -6.71
C GLN A 56 4.90 23.19 -5.42
N ASN A 57 5.26 24.15 -4.59
CA ASN A 57 4.68 24.38 -3.25
C ASN A 57 3.23 24.94 -3.22
N HIS A 58 2.40 24.73 -4.24
CA HIS A 58 1.08 25.37 -4.34
C HIS A 58 -0.12 24.39 -4.43
N SER A 59 0.02 23.14 -3.97
CA SER A 59 -1.17 22.28 -3.80
C SER A 59 -1.73 22.43 -2.39
N PRO A 60 -3.05 22.58 -2.19
CA PRO A 60 -3.67 22.72 -0.87
C PRO A 60 -3.44 21.53 0.06
N VAL A 61 -2.94 20.41 -0.48
CA VAL A 61 -2.64 19.17 0.25
C VAL A 61 -1.13 18.98 0.47
N ALA A 62 -0.28 19.71 -0.27
CA ALA A 62 1.17 19.62 -0.14
C ALA A 62 1.68 20.26 1.15
N GLY A 63 2.60 19.57 1.84
CA GLY A 63 3.27 20.10 3.03
C GLY A 63 2.52 19.88 4.35
N LYS A 64 1.48 19.03 4.37
CA LYS A 64 0.82 18.64 5.62
C LYS A 64 1.79 17.90 6.53
N SER A 65 1.76 18.24 7.81
CA SER A 65 2.43 17.46 8.84
C SER A 65 1.79 16.07 8.97
N ALA A 66 2.52 15.10 9.53
CA ALA A 66 1.97 13.78 9.80
C ALA A 66 0.73 13.84 10.69
N ARG A 67 0.69 14.76 11.66
CA ARG A 67 -0.46 14.98 12.55
C ARG A 67 -1.68 15.49 11.80
N GLU A 68 -1.54 16.50 10.95
CA GLU A 68 -2.63 17.00 10.10
C GLU A 68 -3.13 15.94 9.15
N SER A 69 -2.22 15.17 8.54
CA SER A 69 -2.55 14.04 7.66
C SER A 69 -3.39 12.98 8.38
N LEU A 70 -3.00 12.61 9.60
CA LEU A 70 -3.75 11.66 10.42
C LEU A 70 -5.15 12.18 10.76
N GLU A 71 -5.25 13.46 11.11
CA GLU A 71 -6.54 14.07 11.42
C GLU A 71 -7.47 14.11 10.19
N MET A 72 -6.94 14.39 8.99
CA MET A 72 -7.71 14.31 7.74
C MET A 72 -8.27 12.90 7.50
N LEU A 73 -7.45 11.85 7.73
CA LEU A 73 -7.92 10.48 7.62
C LEU A 73 -8.99 10.14 8.66
N ARG A 74 -8.84 10.59 9.91
CA ARG A 74 -9.84 10.41 10.98
C ARG A 74 -11.17 11.07 10.61
N GLN A 75 -11.14 12.31 10.18
CA GLN A 75 -12.33 13.06 9.78
C GLN A 75 -13.02 12.41 8.55
N GLY A 76 -12.23 11.95 7.59
CA GLY A 76 -12.76 11.22 6.43
C GLY A 76 -13.43 9.90 6.85
N ASN A 77 -12.82 9.12 7.72
CA ASN A 77 -13.43 7.90 8.25
C ASN A 77 -14.71 8.19 9.07
N GLN A 78 -14.74 9.28 9.83
CA GLN A 78 -15.95 9.68 10.54
C GLN A 78 -17.09 10.01 9.54
N ARG A 79 -16.81 10.72 8.44
CA ARG A 79 -17.81 10.97 7.40
C ARG A 79 -18.32 9.68 6.75
N PHE A 80 -17.41 8.71 6.52
CA PHE A 80 -17.79 7.39 6.01
C PHE A 80 -18.74 6.67 6.97
N ILE A 81 -18.43 6.60 8.27
CA ILE A 81 -19.27 5.97 9.30
C ILE A 81 -20.65 6.65 9.40
N ASP A 82 -20.66 7.97 9.34
CA ASP A 82 -21.89 8.78 9.46
C ASP A 82 -22.75 8.78 8.18
N ASN A 83 -22.32 8.11 7.09
CA ASN A 83 -22.92 8.18 5.76
C ASN A 83 -23.01 9.62 5.22
N LYS A 84 -22.00 10.45 5.52
CA LYS A 84 -21.90 11.87 5.11
C LYS A 84 -20.68 12.09 4.23
N MET A 85 -20.35 11.12 3.39
CA MET A 85 -19.21 11.23 2.48
C MET A 85 -19.36 12.40 1.54
N THR A 86 -18.28 13.13 1.32
CA THR A 86 -18.22 14.28 0.40
C THR A 86 -17.70 13.89 -0.98
N ALA A 87 -17.03 12.72 -1.08
CA ALA A 87 -16.44 12.21 -2.30
C ALA A 87 -15.60 13.27 -3.05
N PRO A 88 -14.62 13.90 -2.38
CA PRO A 88 -13.93 15.08 -2.90
C PRO A 88 -13.04 14.72 -4.11
N ARG A 89 -12.64 15.74 -4.90
CA ARG A 89 -11.57 15.65 -5.89
C ARG A 89 -11.74 14.50 -6.90
N ARG A 90 -12.93 14.37 -7.52
CA ARG A 90 -13.24 13.31 -8.50
C ARG A 90 -13.68 13.86 -9.86
N ASP A 91 -13.64 15.18 -10.03
CA ASP A 91 -14.06 15.90 -11.22
C ASP A 91 -12.98 16.01 -12.29
N ASP A 92 -13.35 16.53 -13.46
CA ASP A 92 -12.47 16.68 -14.62
C ASP A 92 -11.34 17.66 -14.34
N LYS A 93 -11.59 18.71 -13.58
CA LYS A 93 -10.61 19.72 -13.20
C LYS A 93 -9.51 19.07 -12.38
N THR A 94 -9.87 18.31 -11.35
CA THR A 94 -8.92 17.57 -10.52
C THR A 94 -8.08 16.60 -11.35
N ARG A 95 -8.69 15.86 -12.29
CA ARG A 95 -7.92 14.95 -13.16
C ARG A 95 -6.91 15.70 -14.02
N SER A 96 -7.32 16.83 -14.59
CA SER A 96 -6.43 17.66 -15.41
C SER A 96 -5.28 18.24 -14.60
N GLU A 97 -5.54 18.73 -13.38
CA GLU A 97 -4.51 19.25 -12.47
C GLU A 97 -3.50 18.20 -12.05
N LEU A 98 -3.95 16.96 -11.83
CA LEU A 98 -3.11 15.84 -11.39
C LEU A 98 -2.39 15.11 -12.52
N ALA A 99 -2.69 15.42 -13.79
CA ALA A 99 -2.10 14.73 -14.93
C ALA A 99 -0.57 14.83 -14.99
N SER A 100 0.00 15.92 -14.49
CA SER A 100 1.45 16.17 -14.51
C SER A 100 2.17 15.85 -13.21
N SER A 101 1.47 15.79 -12.07
CA SER A 101 2.09 15.57 -10.76
C SER A 101 1.07 15.13 -9.71
N GLN A 102 1.58 14.48 -8.64
CA GLN A 102 0.79 14.11 -7.47
C GLN A 102 1.54 14.48 -6.19
N ARG A 103 0.80 14.78 -5.11
CA ARG A 103 1.36 15.07 -3.79
C ARG A 103 0.44 14.51 -2.69
N PRO A 104 0.45 13.20 -2.51
CA PRO A 104 -0.34 12.55 -1.47
C PRO A 104 0.14 13.02 -0.08
N PHE A 105 -0.80 13.29 0.81
CA PHE A 105 -0.47 13.68 2.18
C PHE A 105 -0.16 12.47 3.08
N ALA A 106 -0.57 11.26 2.68
CA ALA A 106 -0.34 10.03 3.42
C ALA A 106 -0.10 8.82 2.50
N ILE A 107 0.62 7.85 3.02
CA ILE A 107 0.78 6.51 2.44
C ILE A 107 -0.07 5.55 3.26
N VAL A 108 -0.88 4.71 2.59
CA VAL A 108 -1.67 3.67 3.26
C VAL A 108 -1.26 2.30 2.69
N LEU A 109 -0.57 1.51 3.51
CA LEU A 109 -0.32 0.10 3.24
C LEU A 109 -1.47 -0.72 3.83
N SER A 110 -2.26 -1.38 2.98
CA SER A 110 -3.44 -2.13 3.41
C SER A 110 -3.63 -3.46 2.70
N CYS A 111 -4.66 -4.22 3.11
CA CYS A 111 -5.00 -5.48 2.45
C CYS A 111 -5.65 -5.24 1.08
N SER A 112 -5.42 -6.20 0.14
CA SER A 112 -6.10 -6.25 -1.15
C SER A 112 -7.58 -6.68 -1.05
N ASP A 113 -8.09 -6.97 0.15
CA ASP A 113 -9.50 -7.33 0.39
C ASP A 113 -10.43 -6.29 -0.23
N SER A 114 -11.40 -6.72 -1.04
CA SER A 114 -12.30 -5.83 -1.79
C SER A 114 -13.15 -4.91 -0.91
N ARG A 115 -13.31 -5.26 0.38
CA ARG A 115 -14.08 -4.49 1.37
C ARG A 115 -13.26 -3.37 2.03
N VAL A 116 -11.96 -3.24 1.68
CA VAL A 116 -11.01 -2.35 2.36
C VAL A 116 -10.35 -1.36 1.36
N PRO A 117 -11.11 -0.58 0.59
CA PRO A 117 -10.54 0.46 -0.28
C PRO A 117 -10.23 1.73 0.53
N PRO A 118 -8.96 2.08 0.78
CA PRO A 118 -8.61 3.20 1.66
C PRO A 118 -9.22 4.54 1.24
N GLU A 119 -9.27 4.83 -0.05
CA GLU A 119 -9.83 6.07 -0.58
C GLU A 119 -11.30 6.25 -0.19
N VAL A 120 -12.06 5.15 -0.16
CA VAL A 120 -13.47 5.17 0.25
C VAL A 120 -13.60 5.25 1.77
N LEU A 121 -12.84 4.42 2.51
CA LEU A 121 -12.90 4.38 3.97
C LEU A 121 -12.52 5.70 4.63
N PHE A 122 -11.64 6.46 3.98
CA PHE A 122 -11.18 7.75 4.46
C PHE A 122 -11.84 8.93 3.74
N ASP A 123 -12.83 8.70 2.86
CA ASP A 123 -13.50 9.73 2.06
C ASP A 123 -12.50 10.71 1.43
N GLN A 124 -11.52 10.15 0.70
CA GLN A 124 -10.48 10.90 0.00
C GLN A 124 -10.67 10.83 -1.51
N GLY A 125 -10.07 11.79 -2.21
CA GLY A 125 -10.13 11.90 -3.66
C GLY A 125 -8.82 11.52 -4.36
N LEU A 126 -8.79 11.79 -5.66
CA LEU A 126 -7.62 11.56 -6.49
C LEU A 126 -6.42 12.37 -5.98
N GLY A 127 -5.27 11.72 -5.86
CA GLY A 127 -4.01 12.35 -5.46
C GLY A 127 -3.84 12.61 -3.96
N ASP A 128 -4.85 12.32 -3.12
CA ASP A 128 -4.82 12.60 -1.69
C ASP A 128 -4.02 11.56 -0.90
N VAL A 129 -4.17 10.27 -1.22
CA VAL A 129 -3.46 9.18 -0.55
C VAL A 129 -2.72 8.31 -1.55
N PHE A 130 -1.51 7.89 -1.20
CA PHE A 130 -0.72 6.91 -1.94
C PHE A 130 -1.00 5.51 -1.37
N VAL A 131 -1.67 4.66 -2.15
CA VAL A 131 -2.18 3.39 -1.65
C VAL A 131 -1.35 2.23 -2.16
N VAL A 132 -0.84 1.41 -1.22
CA VAL A 132 -0.14 0.15 -1.48
C VAL A 132 -0.98 -0.99 -0.91
N ARG A 133 -1.33 -2.00 -1.73
CA ARG A 133 -2.21 -3.09 -1.30
C ARG A 133 -1.64 -4.44 -1.68
N THR A 134 -1.56 -5.33 -0.68
CA THR A 134 -1.19 -6.74 -0.85
C THR A 134 -2.07 -7.61 0.03
N ALA A 135 -2.26 -8.89 -0.29
CA ALA A 135 -2.99 -9.80 0.58
C ALA A 135 -2.36 -9.84 1.97
N GLY A 136 -3.16 -9.58 3.03
CA GLY A 136 -2.64 -9.47 4.40
C GLY A 136 -1.64 -8.35 4.63
N HIS A 137 -1.59 -7.35 3.74
CA HIS A 137 -0.65 -6.19 3.72
C HIS A 137 0.82 -6.58 3.93
N VAL A 138 1.21 -7.77 3.42
CA VAL A 138 2.60 -8.27 3.53
C VAL A 138 3.57 -7.43 2.70
N LEU A 139 4.83 -7.40 3.15
CA LEU A 139 5.91 -6.69 2.47
C LEU A 139 6.70 -7.61 1.56
N ASP A 140 6.78 -7.20 0.30
CA ASP A 140 7.70 -7.66 -0.73
C ASP A 140 8.58 -6.49 -1.18
N PRO A 141 9.59 -6.68 -2.03
CA PRO A 141 10.39 -5.56 -2.54
C PRO A 141 9.55 -4.46 -3.21
N GLY A 142 8.49 -4.82 -3.97
CA GLY A 142 7.63 -3.86 -4.66
C GLY A 142 6.86 -2.90 -3.71
N PRO A 143 6.11 -3.40 -2.73
CA PRO A 143 5.50 -2.58 -1.69
C PRO A 143 6.48 -1.67 -0.94
N VAL A 144 7.66 -2.18 -0.56
CA VAL A 144 8.69 -1.37 0.12
C VAL A 144 9.18 -0.25 -0.80
N ALA A 145 9.57 -0.57 -2.03
CA ALA A 145 10.02 0.42 -3.02
C ALA A 145 8.93 1.48 -3.32
N SER A 146 7.65 1.08 -3.36
CA SER A 146 6.55 2.01 -3.56
C SER A 146 6.42 3.00 -2.41
N ILE A 147 6.58 2.54 -1.17
CA ILE A 147 6.57 3.40 0.02
C ILE A 147 7.77 4.36 0.00
N GLU A 148 8.97 3.85 -0.28
CA GLU A 148 10.19 4.65 -0.40
C GLU A 148 10.05 5.72 -1.48
N TYR A 149 9.50 5.35 -2.65
CA TYR A 149 9.22 6.30 -3.72
C TYR A 149 8.30 7.44 -3.27
N ALA A 150 7.22 7.12 -2.56
CA ALA A 150 6.28 8.13 -2.08
C ALA A 150 6.91 9.07 -1.03
N LEU A 151 7.82 8.57 -0.21
CA LEU A 151 8.56 9.38 0.76
C LEU A 151 9.59 10.30 0.08
N GLU A 152 10.38 9.77 -0.87
CA GLU A 152 11.49 10.48 -1.48
C GLU A 152 11.04 11.46 -2.56
N HIS A 153 10.02 11.09 -3.34
CA HIS A 153 9.65 11.82 -4.55
C HIS A 153 8.31 12.56 -4.44
N LEU A 154 7.41 12.13 -3.55
CA LEU A 154 6.07 12.71 -3.46
C LEU A 154 5.85 13.52 -2.18
N GLY A 155 6.78 13.45 -1.23
CA GLY A 155 6.76 14.26 0.00
C GLY A 155 5.70 13.86 1.02
N ALA A 156 5.19 12.63 0.97
CA ALA A 156 4.27 12.12 1.97
C ALA A 156 4.97 12.01 3.35
N ARG A 157 4.26 12.40 4.43
CA ARG A 157 4.85 12.44 5.79
C ARG A 157 4.19 11.50 6.79
N LEU A 158 3.13 10.80 6.40
CA LEU A 158 2.44 9.83 7.22
C LEU A 158 2.41 8.47 6.52
N ILE A 159 2.82 7.41 7.22
CA ILE A 159 2.61 6.02 6.82
C ILE A 159 1.55 5.41 7.74
N VAL A 160 0.51 4.84 7.16
CA VAL A 160 -0.51 4.05 7.87
C VAL A 160 -0.38 2.60 7.42
N VAL A 161 -0.07 1.69 8.34
CA VAL A 161 -0.15 0.23 8.11
C VAL A 161 -1.48 -0.24 8.65
N MET A 162 -2.41 -0.59 7.75
CA MET A 162 -3.80 -0.87 8.11
C MET A 162 -4.17 -2.33 7.88
N GLY A 163 -4.47 -3.04 8.97
CA GLY A 163 -5.15 -4.34 8.97
C GLY A 163 -6.67 -4.20 8.98
N HIS A 164 -7.38 -5.32 8.87
CA HIS A 164 -8.84 -5.34 8.96
C HIS A 164 -9.34 -6.64 9.59
N GLU A 165 -10.48 -6.58 10.26
CA GLU A 165 -11.14 -7.75 10.84
C GLU A 165 -11.37 -8.85 9.79
N SER A 166 -11.37 -10.10 10.25
CA SER A 166 -11.65 -11.29 9.41
C SER A 166 -10.77 -11.38 8.15
N CYS A 167 -9.50 -10.97 8.24
CA CYS A 167 -8.57 -11.04 7.12
C CYS A 167 -8.31 -12.49 6.69
N GLY A 168 -8.62 -12.79 5.41
CA GLY A 168 -8.47 -14.14 4.85
C GLY A 168 -7.03 -14.64 4.85
N ALA A 169 -6.04 -13.78 4.59
CA ALA A 169 -4.63 -14.14 4.61
C ALA A 169 -4.13 -14.46 6.03
N VAL A 170 -4.55 -13.69 7.04
CA VAL A 170 -4.25 -13.96 8.45
C VAL A 170 -4.92 -15.25 8.90
N LYS A 171 -6.17 -15.49 8.50
CA LYS A 171 -6.87 -16.75 8.75
C LYS A 171 -6.12 -17.94 8.15
N ALA A 172 -5.70 -17.85 6.88
CA ALA A 172 -4.93 -18.89 6.21
C ALA A 172 -3.62 -19.19 6.96
N ALA A 173 -2.90 -18.15 7.43
CA ALA A 173 -1.69 -18.33 8.21
C ALA A 173 -1.92 -19.03 9.55
N LEU A 174 -3.06 -18.82 10.19
CA LEU A 174 -3.46 -19.49 11.44
C LEU A 174 -3.86 -20.94 11.20
N THR A 175 -4.58 -21.22 10.11
CA THR A 175 -5.23 -22.53 9.89
C THR A 175 -4.41 -23.51 9.05
N THR A 176 -3.40 -23.03 8.30
CA THR A 176 -2.51 -23.93 7.54
C THR A 176 -1.51 -24.61 8.50
N PRO A 177 -1.55 -25.94 8.68
CA PRO A 177 -0.63 -26.62 9.59
C PRO A 177 0.84 -26.49 9.13
N ALA A 178 1.75 -26.65 10.06
CA ALA A 178 3.17 -26.70 9.74
C ALA A 178 3.48 -27.83 8.73
N GLY A 179 4.25 -27.52 7.69
CA GLY A 179 4.60 -28.48 6.63
C GLY A 179 3.50 -28.83 5.66
N LYS A 180 2.33 -28.18 5.73
CA LYS A 180 1.24 -28.33 4.75
C LYS A 180 1.18 -27.11 3.84
N SER A 181 0.77 -27.37 2.58
CA SER A 181 0.56 -26.32 1.59
C SER A 181 -0.76 -25.58 1.83
N ALA A 182 -0.76 -24.27 1.59
CA ALA A 182 -1.94 -23.41 1.55
C ALA A 182 -2.67 -23.46 0.18
N GLY A 183 -2.20 -24.29 -0.77
CA GLY A 183 -2.83 -24.51 -2.07
C GLY A 183 -1.90 -24.24 -3.27
N SER A 184 -0.92 -23.36 -3.15
CA SER A 184 0.10 -23.11 -4.16
C SER A 184 1.40 -22.59 -3.52
N ILE A 185 2.50 -22.62 -4.28
CA ILE A 185 3.78 -22.10 -3.80
C ILE A 185 3.73 -20.63 -3.40
N ASP A 186 2.93 -19.82 -4.09
CA ASP A 186 2.81 -18.38 -3.78
C ASP A 186 1.89 -18.15 -2.58
N LEU A 187 0.85 -18.96 -2.38
CA LEU A 187 0.06 -18.96 -1.15
C LEU A 187 0.89 -19.43 0.05
N ASP A 188 1.77 -20.40 -0.13
CA ASP A 188 2.69 -20.87 0.90
C ASP A 188 3.68 -19.77 1.31
N ARG A 189 4.21 -19.02 0.34
CA ARG A 189 5.06 -17.84 0.57
C ARG A 189 4.33 -16.74 1.33
N LEU A 190 3.07 -16.45 0.96
CA LEU A 190 2.23 -15.48 1.65
C LEU A 190 2.02 -15.88 3.12
N VAL A 191 1.62 -17.12 3.35
CA VAL A 191 1.40 -17.68 4.69
C VAL A 191 2.70 -17.64 5.52
N ALA A 192 3.83 -17.99 4.92
CA ALA A 192 5.14 -17.98 5.57
C ALA A 192 5.57 -16.59 6.05
N LYS A 193 5.15 -15.51 5.35
CA LYS A 193 5.41 -14.13 5.76
C LYS A 193 4.58 -13.68 6.96
N ILE A 194 3.36 -14.20 7.11
CA ILE A 194 2.44 -13.82 8.19
C ILE A 194 2.68 -14.64 9.46
N LYS A 195 2.95 -15.94 9.32
CA LYS A 195 3.12 -16.86 10.46
C LYS A 195 4.06 -16.38 11.57
N PRO A 196 5.24 -15.81 11.30
CA PRO A 196 6.16 -15.37 12.36
C PRO A 196 5.52 -14.32 13.29
N TYR A 197 4.64 -13.47 12.81
CA TYR A 197 3.98 -12.46 13.62
C TYR A 197 2.87 -13.02 14.51
N LEU A 198 2.43 -14.25 14.24
CA LEU A 198 1.34 -14.92 14.97
C LEU A 198 1.85 -15.93 16.00
N SER A 199 3.16 -16.14 16.10
CA SER A 199 3.75 -17.21 16.92
C SER A 199 3.42 -17.11 18.42
N SER A 200 3.22 -15.89 18.93
CA SER A 200 2.86 -15.64 20.34
C SER A 200 1.34 -15.59 20.57
N ILE A 201 0.54 -15.64 19.50
CA ILE A 201 -0.92 -15.51 19.59
C ILE A 201 -1.52 -16.89 19.91
N LYS A 202 -2.14 -17.00 21.09
CA LYS A 202 -2.97 -18.17 21.41
C LYS A 202 -4.31 -18.02 20.72
N PRO A 203 -4.75 -19.00 19.91
CA PRO A 203 -6.09 -18.97 19.30
C PRO A 203 -7.15 -18.88 20.39
N MET A 204 -7.93 -17.81 20.35
CA MET A 204 -9.09 -17.66 21.23
C MET A 204 -10.36 -18.00 20.44
N SER A 205 -11.10 -19.00 20.91
CA SER A 205 -12.37 -19.41 20.27
C SER A 205 -13.42 -18.29 20.24
N SER A 206 -13.28 -17.29 21.10
CA SER A 206 -14.13 -16.10 21.17
C SER A 206 -13.78 -15.02 20.16
N ASP A 207 -12.56 -15.00 19.60
CA ASP A 207 -12.13 -14.00 18.62
C ASP A 207 -12.55 -14.36 17.19
N LYS A 208 -13.86 -14.36 16.95
CA LYS A 208 -14.45 -14.67 15.64
C LYS A 208 -14.02 -13.70 14.54
N LEU A 209 -13.62 -12.49 14.90
CA LEU A 209 -13.19 -11.42 13.98
C LEU A 209 -11.69 -11.40 13.74
N LEU A 210 -10.94 -12.29 14.40
CA LEU A 210 -9.49 -12.39 14.32
C LEU A 210 -8.76 -11.07 14.67
N ARG A 211 -9.34 -10.27 15.59
CA ARG A 211 -8.77 -8.94 15.93
C ARG A 211 -7.36 -9.05 16.52
N GLY A 212 -7.15 -9.98 17.43
CA GLY A 212 -5.83 -10.23 18.03
C GLY A 212 -4.77 -10.60 16.99
N PRO A 213 -4.99 -11.67 16.20
CA PRO A 213 -4.08 -12.05 15.12
C PRO A 213 -3.84 -10.95 14.08
N VAL A 214 -4.89 -10.21 13.70
CA VAL A 214 -4.75 -9.10 12.75
C VAL A 214 -3.91 -7.96 13.34
N LYS A 215 -4.12 -7.59 14.60
CA LYS A 215 -3.27 -6.60 15.30
C LYS A 215 -1.82 -7.03 15.32
N ALA A 216 -1.53 -8.29 15.66
CA ALA A 216 -0.17 -8.84 15.69
C ALA A 216 0.49 -8.80 14.29
N ASN A 217 -0.24 -9.21 13.24
CA ASN A 217 0.24 -9.13 11.86
C ASN A 217 0.54 -7.67 11.46
N THR A 218 -0.39 -6.75 11.72
CA THR A 218 -0.23 -5.33 11.37
C THR A 218 0.99 -4.72 12.07
N ALA A 219 1.15 -5.01 13.34
CA ALA A 219 2.32 -4.60 14.12
C ALA A 219 3.61 -5.24 13.60
N GLY A 220 3.58 -6.52 13.25
CA GLY A 220 4.72 -7.23 12.66
C GLY A 220 5.15 -6.61 11.32
N VAL A 221 4.20 -6.30 10.46
CA VAL A 221 4.47 -5.65 9.16
C VAL A 221 5.05 -4.24 9.35
N ALA A 222 4.56 -3.45 10.30
CA ALA A 222 5.11 -2.14 10.60
C ALA A 222 6.59 -2.22 11.05
N ARG A 223 6.91 -3.16 11.96
CA ARG A 223 8.31 -3.41 12.36
C ARG A 223 9.19 -3.87 11.20
N GLU A 224 8.69 -4.77 10.39
CA GLU A 224 9.42 -5.27 9.23
C GLU A 224 9.70 -4.15 8.21
N LEU A 225 8.77 -3.22 8.01
CA LEU A 225 8.99 -2.05 7.14
C LEU A 225 10.17 -1.21 7.63
N VAL A 226 10.18 -0.86 8.92
CA VAL A 226 11.28 -0.09 9.53
C VAL A 226 12.60 -0.86 9.47
N LYS A 227 12.58 -2.18 9.69
CA LYS A 227 13.77 -3.02 9.60
C LYS A 227 14.35 -3.07 8.18
N ARG A 228 13.49 -3.18 7.16
CA ARG A 228 13.92 -3.36 5.76
C ARG A 228 14.32 -2.07 5.07
N SER A 229 13.62 -0.98 5.34
CA SER A 229 13.85 0.29 4.67
C SER A 229 14.74 1.21 5.50
N ALA A 230 15.94 1.48 5.01
CA ALA A 230 16.82 2.50 5.60
C ALA A 230 16.17 3.89 5.51
N ILE A 231 15.54 4.20 4.38
CA ILE A 231 14.84 5.48 4.14
C ILE A 231 13.76 5.71 5.20
N VAL A 232 12.89 4.72 5.42
CA VAL A 232 11.83 4.82 6.44
C VAL A 232 12.42 5.01 7.82
N ARG A 233 13.44 4.25 8.17
CA ARG A 233 14.10 4.30 9.48
C ARG A 233 14.75 5.67 9.74
N GLU A 234 15.52 6.17 8.78
CA GLU A 234 16.21 7.46 8.88
C GLU A 234 15.21 8.61 9.01
N LYS A 235 14.16 8.64 8.16
CA LYS A 235 13.13 9.67 8.23
C LYS A 235 12.32 9.63 9.53
N LEU A 236 12.08 8.47 10.10
CA LEU A 236 11.47 8.34 11.43
C LEU A 236 12.39 8.88 12.52
N GLN A 237 13.70 8.54 12.49
CA GLN A 237 14.69 9.04 13.45
C GLN A 237 14.83 10.56 13.43
N HIS A 238 14.74 11.17 12.25
CA HIS A 238 14.79 12.62 12.09
C HIS A 238 13.43 13.30 12.27
N GLN A 239 12.38 12.54 12.65
CA GLN A 239 11.01 13.05 12.85
C GLN A 239 10.42 13.74 11.61
N GLU A 240 10.92 13.40 10.43
CA GLU A 240 10.40 13.90 9.15
C GLU A 240 9.06 13.27 8.78
N ILE A 241 8.83 12.04 9.24
CA ILE A 241 7.63 11.27 9.01
C ILE A 241 7.11 10.64 10.30
N SER A 242 5.85 10.20 10.27
CA SER A 242 5.28 9.32 11.31
C SER A 242 4.78 8.02 10.70
N LEU A 243 4.86 6.93 11.47
CA LEU A 243 4.28 5.65 11.14
C LEU A 243 3.23 5.31 12.20
N VAL A 244 2.03 4.96 11.77
CA VAL A 244 0.94 4.51 12.65
C VAL A 244 0.40 3.18 12.16
N THR A 245 -0.09 2.36 13.08
CA THR A 245 -0.88 1.17 12.73
C THR A 245 -2.37 1.48 12.88
N ALA A 246 -3.20 0.76 12.10
CA ALA A 246 -4.64 0.91 12.18
C ALA A 246 -5.35 -0.42 11.95
N ILE A 247 -6.55 -0.57 12.53
CA ILE A 247 -7.41 -1.72 12.32
C ILE A 247 -8.78 -1.25 11.87
N TYR A 248 -9.21 -1.75 10.71
CA TYR A 248 -10.52 -1.46 10.16
C TYR A 248 -11.55 -2.51 10.59
N GLY A 249 -12.63 -2.06 11.18
CA GLY A 249 -13.78 -2.87 11.56
C GLY A 249 -14.76 -3.00 10.41
N LEU A 250 -14.90 -4.22 9.84
CA LEU A 250 -15.75 -4.48 8.67
C LEU A 250 -17.22 -4.18 8.90
N SER A 251 -17.71 -4.42 10.11
CA SER A 251 -19.13 -4.23 10.44
C SER A 251 -19.46 -2.82 10.89
N THR A 252 -18.48 -2.11 11.45
CA THR A 252 -18.66 -0.77 12.01
C THR A 252 -18.28 0.35 11.04
N GLY A 253 -17.42 0.04 10.07
CA GLY A 253 -16.81 1.04 9.21
C GLY A 253 -15.70 1.86 9.89
N GLN A 254 -15.44 1.61 11.17
CA GLN A 254 -14.50 2.38 11.98
C GLN A 254 -13.06 1.93 11.74
N VAL A 255 -12.15 2.90 11.60
CA VAL A 255 -10.71 2.68 11.63
C VAL A 255 -10.17 3.12 12.97
N GLU A 256 -9.65 2.16 13.75
CA GLU A 256 -8.96 2.41 15.01
C GLU A 256 -7.47 2.64 14.73
N PHE A 257 -6.97 3.85 14.96
CA PHE A 257 -5.56 4.18 14.82
C PHE A 257 -4.83 3.97 16.15
N ASN A 258 -3.71 3.26 16.08
CA ASN A 258 -2.80 3.10 17.20
C ASN A 258 -1.53 3.92 16.90
N MET A 259 -1.26 4.92 17.73
CA MET A 259 0.02 5.63 17.68
C MET A 259 1.09 4.68 18.21
N TRP A 260 2.04 4.36 17.38
CA TRP A 260 3.24 3.65 17.78
C TRP A 260 4.30 4.68 18.15
N ASP A 261 4.60 4.80 19.42
CA ASP A 261 5.93 5.20 19.84
C ASP A 261 6.83 3.99 19.57
N LEU A 262 7.36 3.93 18.34
CA LEU A 262 8.52 3.08 18.09
C LEU A 262 9.66 3.71 18.90
N ASP A 263 10.00 3.08 20.01
CA ASP A 263 11.33 3.24 20.57
C ASP A 263 12.31 2.80 19.46
N TYR A 264 13.07 3.75 18.94
CA TYR A 264 13.98 3.57 17.81
C TYR A 264 15.11 2.57 18.11
N SER A 265 15.20 2.03 19.33
CA SER A 265 16.13 0.98 19.73
C SER A 265 15.85 -0.39 19.09
N GLY A 266 14.73 -0.55 18.39
CA GLY A 266 14.33 -1.81 17.75
C GLY A 266 13.75 -2.85 18.71
N GLN A 267 13.59 -2.51 19.98
CA GLN A 267 12.92 -3.32 21.01
C GLN A 267 11.57 -2.71 21.34
N ALA A 268 10.55 -3.03 20.55
CA ALA A 268 9.18 -2.69 20.90
C ALA A 268 8.71 -3.63 22.02
N GLU A 269 8.58 -3.14 23.23
CA GLU A 269 7.80 -3.82 24.27
C GLU A 269 6.33 -3.85 23.83
N VAL A 270 5.83 -5.05 23.59
CA VAL A 270 4.48 -5.31 23.05
C VAL A 270 3.37 -4.99 24.06
N ASP A 271 3.72 -4.67 25.31
CA ASP A 271 2.81 -4.66 26.45
C ASP A 271 2.38 -3.26 26.95
N ASN A 272 2.90 -2.18 26.37
CA ASN A 272 2.56 -0.81 26.82
C ASN A 272 2.12 0.09 25.66
N VAL A 273 1.02 -0.28 24.97
CA VAL A 273 0.32 0.65 24.09
C VAL A 273 -0.68 1.42 24.98
N PRO A 274 -0.50 2.74 25.21
CA PRO A 274 -1.55 3.51 25.85
C PRO A 274 -2.78 3.45 24.94
N VAL A 275 -3.82 2.78 25.43
CA VAL A 275 -5.15 2.86 24.84
C VAL A 275 -5.57 4.31 25.04
N ILE A 276 -5.49 5.12 24.00
CA ILE A 276 -6.19 6.41 23.99
C ILE A 276 -7.65 6.02 24.07
N GLU A 277 -8.27 6.29 25.22
CA GLU A 277 -9.69 6.04 25.46
C GLU A 277 -10.48 6.55 24.26
N ALA A 278 -11.28 5.66 23.69
CA ALA A 278 -12.24 6.02 22.66
C ALA A 278 -13.11 7.13 23.25
N VAL A 279 -13.15 8.27 22.58
CA VAL A 279 -14.14 9.32 22.91
C VAL A 279 -15.50 8.63 22.95
N PRO A 280 -16.23 8.66 24.06
CA PRO A 280 -17.48 7.94 24.20
C PRO A 280 -18.45 8.41 23.11
N VAL A 281 -18.84 7.49 22.25
CA VAL A 281 -19.92 7.70 21.29
C VAL A 281 -21.19 7.94 22.12
N GLY A 282 -21.71 9.15 22.06
CA GLY A 282 -22.92 9.54 22.76
C GLY A 282 -24.07 8.56 22.51
N PRO A 283 -25.03 8.41 23.44
CA PRO A 283 -26.05 7.38 23.39
C PRO A 283 -26.86 7.46 22.09
N LYS A 284 -26.97 6.33 21.39
CA LYS A 284 -27.84 6.16 20.21
C LYS A 284 -29.26 6.60 20.59
N ARG A 285 -29.74 7.72 20.06
CA ARG A 285 -31.16 8.08 20.15
C ARG A 285 -31.98 6.95 19.49
N ARG A 286 -32.72 6.20 20.31
CA ARG A 286 -33.73 5.25 19.84
C ARG A 286 -34.77 6.09 19.08
N ARG A 287 -34.89 5.84 17.76
CA ARG A 287 -36.07 6.31 17.03
C ARG A 287 -37.27 5.60 17.59
N GLY A 288 -38.13 6.34 18.28
CA GLY A 288 -39.43 5.86 18.72
C GLY A 288 -40.25 5.45 17.48
N MET A 289 -40.70 4.21 17.46
CA MET A 289 -41.79 3.79 16.58
C MET A 289 -43.05 4.57 17.02
N ALA A 290 -43.48 5.51 16.20
CA ALA A 290 -44.81 6.08 16.34
C ALA A 290 -45.80 5.00 15.90
N ALA A 291 -46.58 4.49 16.86
CA ALA A 291 -47.77 3.73 16.60
C ALA A 291 -48.81 4.74 16.03
N GLY A 292 -49.19 4.52 14.77
CA GLY A 292 -50.34 5.20 14.18
C GLY A 292 -51.58 4.36 14.38
N HIS A 293 -52.60 5.02 14.88
CA HIS A 293 -53.97 4.53 14.83
C HIS A 293 -54.54 4.62 13.42
#